data_88849b004379ed32bc9794cd318495e8
#
_entry.id   88849b004379ed32bc9794cd318495e8
#
_cell.length_a   1.000
_cell.length_b   1.000
_cell.length_c   1.000
_cell.angle_alpha   90.00
_cell.angle_beta   90.00
_cell.angle_gamma   90.00
#
_symmetry.space_group_name_H-M   'P 1'
#
loop_
_entity.id
_entity.type
_entity.pdbx_description
1 polymer ?
#
loop_
_entity_poly.entity_id
_entity_poly.type
_entity_poly.pdbx_seq_one_letter_code
_entity_poly.pdbx_strand_id
1 'polypeptide(L)'
;MLNFRTFAAPMERQKNHIILFVLLTLLLMGKAAEAQLSHKNYEIEARVHYGYMYFQNDEYHSALGRYSRHTPGYEFSVHRNTYGEHRWEVLHNYPSIGLTFYYSGFGNDSISAELGKVFALYPFINFPITPGNNSRLTFKLGVGVSYLTNKFDPKENFHNYAIGSHVNAAINLSFEYRQRIVDRLHWVTSAGLTHFSNGATRAPNMGINIFSVATGLSWYLTPPKTHIDKRLRPKNYLFEFDGKRHFVTDYQYTLGFKDMSQEYGTHQYFFVHDLAANFMFQISERDRLGLGLELVYDYSDKITKPDWDIYLKPGFLLSYEMLLDRVCFMFNVGLRNNVPLNSPTIGMLFYQKVAARYYFNENLFATLAFTTYDIKADFISFGVGYHIQHKYYLPTYEKKHRRNPVFPR
;
A
#
# COMPACT_ATOMS: atom_id res chain seq x y z
N MET A 1 52.32 -1.91 32.29
CA MET A 1 50.93 -1.45 32.30
C MET A 1 50.81 -0.21 31.42
N LEU A 2 50.43 -0.37 30.17
CA LEU A 2 50.24 0.72 29.19
C LEU A 2 48.82 1.29 29.34
N ASN A 3 48.81 2.63 29.51
CA ASN A 3 47.61 3.42 29.84
C ASN A 3 46.68 3.57 28.59
N PHE A 4 45.61 2.85 28.53
CA PHE A 4 44.61 2.91 27.44
C PHE A 4 43.60 4.08 27.50
N ARG A 5 43.86 5.11 28.29
CA ARG A 5 42.92 6.24 28.48
C ARG A 5 43.07 7.43 27.52
N THR A 6 44.03 7.42 26.62
CA THR A 6 44.34 8.61 25.79
C THR A 6 43.79 8.60 24.37
N PHE A 7 43.09 7.51 23.92
CA PHE A 7 42.57 7.41 22.54
C PHE A 7 41.08 7.66 22.38
N ALA A 8 40.31 7.74 23.49
CA ALA A 8 38.85 7.89 23.40
C ALA A 8 38.37 9.34 23.19
N ALA A 9 39.08 10.31 23.71
CA ALA A 9 38.70 11.74 23.69
C ALA A 9 38.63 12.36 22.27
N PRO A 10 39.53 12.09 21.30
CA PRO A 10 39.44 12.69 19.97
C PRO A 10 38.30 12.13 19.11
N MET A 11 37.87 10.86 19.34
CA MET A 11 36.83 10.23 18.56
C MET A 11 35.42 10.69 18.90
N GLU A 12 35.16 11.04 20.15
CA GLU A 12 33.89 11.59 20.61
C GLU A 12 33.68 13.05 20.12
N ARG A 13 34.75 13.84 20.12
CA ARG A 13 34.77 15.19 19.57
C ARG A 13 34.51 15.22 18.07
N GLN A 14 35.04 14.25 17.34
CA GLN A 14 34.83 14.10 15.88
C GLN A 14 33.39 13.68 15.54
N LYS A 15 32.75 12.82 16.34
CA LYS A 15 31.34 12.47 16.20
C LYS A 15 30.44 13.69 16.38
N ASN A 16 30.70 14.53 17.39
CA ASN A 16 29.91 15.73 17.64
C ASN A 16 30.03 16.75 16.50
N HIS A 17 31.21 16.90 15.89
CA HIS A 17 31.38 17.76 14.72
C HIS A 17 30.67 17.22 13.47
N ILE A 18 30.64 15.91 13.27
CA ILE A 18 29.90 15.29 12.16
C ILE A 18 28.38 15.47 12.35
N ILE A 19 27.88 15.27 13.56
CA ILE A 19 26.46 15.50 13.89
C ILE A 19 26.10 16.98 13.70
N LEU A 20 26.93 17.89 14.18
CA LEU A 20 26.72 19.34 14.02
C LEU A 20 26.76 19.74 12.54
N PHE A 21 27.71 19.20 11.77
CA PHE A 21 27.81 19.45 10.33
C PHE A 21 26.57 18.92 9.56
N VAL A 22 26.11 17.71 9.88
CA VAL A 22 24.88 17.14 9.31
C VAL A 22 23.66 17.98 9.68
N LEU A 23 23.53 18.41 10.93
CA LEU A 23 22.44 19.28 11.37
C LEU A 23 22.50 20.66 10.68
N LEU A 24 23.67 21.23 10.53
CA LEU A 24 23.87 22.50 9.83
C LEU A 24 23.57 22.38 8.33
N THR A 25 23.98 21.29 7.71
CA THR A 25 23.69 20.99 6.31
C THR A 25 22.19 20.79 6.09
N LEU A 26 21.51 20.06 6.98
CA LEU A 26 20.07 19.91 6.96
C LEU A 26 19.33 21.24 7.15
N LEU A 27 19.81 22.10 8.04
CA LEU A 27 19.29 23.46 8.27
C LEU A 27 19.49 24.39 7.06
N LEU A 28 20.64 24.30 6.40
CA LEU A 28 20.96 25.11 5.20
C LEU A 28 20.18 24.57 3.97
N MET A 29 20.04 23.24 3.83
CA MET A 29 19.19 22.63 2.81
C MET A 29 17.72 23.00 3.04
N GLY A 30 17.27 23.10 4.29
CA GLY A 30 15.92 23.55 4.65
C GLY A 30 15.62 24.97 4.14
N LYS A 31 16.54 25.91 4.32
CA LYS A 31 16.36 27.29 3.83
C LYS A 31 16.42 27.44 2.30
N ALA A 32 17.29 26.67 1.63
CA ALA A 32 17.35 26.63 0.18
C ALA A 32 16.10 25.98 -0.43
N ALA A 33 15.55 24.94 0.23
CA ALA A 33 14.31 24.31 -0.14
C ALA A 33 13.08 25.21 0.08
N GLU A 34 13.06 26.04 1.14
CA GLU A 34 11.98 26.99 1.40
C GLU A 34 11.76 27.98 0.23
N ALA A 35 12.83 28.46 -0.40
CA ALA A 35 12.75 29.40 -1.51
C ALA A 35 12.18 28.76 -2.80
N GLN A 36 12.44 27.47 -3.06
CA GLN A 36 11.91 26.72 -4.21
C GLN A 36 10.54 26.08 -3.94
N LEU A 37 10.18 25.85 -2.67
CA LEU A 37 8.96 25.18 -2.23
C LEU A 37 7.80 26.15 -1.95
N SER A 38 8.00 27.46 -2.12
CA SER A 38 7.04 28.51 -1.71
C SER A 38 5.65 28.43 -2.37
N HIS A 39 5.51 27.67 -3.44
CA HIS A 39 4.23 27.46 -4.15
C HIS A 39 3.53 26.12 -3.85
N LYS A 40 4.22 25.20 -3.13
CA LYS A 40 3.69 23.86 -2.84
C LYS A 40 3.70 23.64 -1.33
N ASN A 41 2.55 23.40 -0.73
CA ASN A 41 2.42 23.20 0.71
C ASN A 41 2.98 21.83 1.11
N TYR A 42 4.24 21.81 1.45
CA TYR A 42 4.91 20.66 2.02
C TYR A 42 4.81 20.65 3.53
N GLU A 43 4.78 19.46 4.06
CA GLU A 43 4.68 19.15 5.47
C GLU A 43 5.68 18.04 5.77
N ILE A 44 6.43 18.18 6.85
CA ILE A 44 7.31 17.14 7.38
C ILE A 44 6.71 16.58 8.67
N GLU A 45 6.81 15.29 8.84
CA GLU A 45 6.20 14.59 9.96
C GLU A 45 7.16 13.56 10.54
N ALA A 46 7.22 13.47 11.86
CA ALA A 46 7.94 12.44 12.57
C ALA A 46 7.03 11.79 13.61
N ARG A 47 7.01 10.45 13.63
CA ARG A 47 6.18 9.65 14.55
C ARG A 47 6.99 8.53 15.19
N VAL A 48 6.58 8.20 16.40
CA VAL A 48 7.04 7.00 17.13
C VAL A 48 5.88 6.02 17.17
N HIS A 49 6.17 4.77 16.82
CA HIS A 49 5.23 3.66 16.79
C HIS A 49 5.46 2.73 17.97
N TYR A 50 4.36 2.28 18.55
CA TYR A 50 4.33 1.12 19.43
C TYR A 50 3.54 0.03 18.72
N GLY A 51 4.26 -0.97 18.22
CA GLY A 51 3.72 -2.03 17.39
C GLY A 51 3.58 -3.35 18.14
N TYR A 52 2.68 -4.19 17.62
CA TYR A 52 2.49 -5.57 18.02
C TYR A 52 2.47 -6.46 16.79
N MET A 53 3.40 -7.43 16.69
CA MET A 53 3.45 -8.38 15.60
C MET A 53 2.36 -9.43 15.75
N TYR A 54 1.61 -9.64 14.67
CA TYR A 54 0.59 -10.68 14.57
C TYR A 54 1.04 -11.75 13.56
N PHE A 55 0.97 -13.01 13.98
CA PHE A 55 1.24 -14.18 13.15
C PHE A 55 -0.05 -14.97 12.96
N GLN A 56 -0.35 -15.33 11.72
CA GLN A 56 -1.64 -15.91 11.33
C GLN A 56 -1.77 -17.41 11.61
N ASN A 57 -0.67 -18.13 11.90
CA ASN A 57 -0.69 -19.59 12.02
C ASN A 57 -0.28 -20.08 13.42
N ASP A 58 -1.03 -21.04 13.97
CA ASP A 58 -0.79 -21.65 15.29
C ASP A 58 0.53 -22.44 15.35
N GLU A 59 0.99 -23.06 14.25
CA GLU A 59 2.32 -23.68 14.19
C GLU A 59 3.44 -22.66 14.39
N TYR A 60 3.21 -21.41 13.96
CA TYR A 60 4.11 -20.29 14.23
C TYR A 60 4.00 -19.76 15.64
N HIS A 61 2.84 -19.85 16.28
CA HIS A 61 2.69 -19.53 17.70
C HIS A 61 3.58 -20.44 18.56
N SER A 62 3.77 -21.69 18.19
CA SER A 62 4.64 -22.61 18.92
C SER A 62 6.14 -22.39 18.63
N ALA A 63 6.51 -22.09 17.40
CA ALA A 63 7.89 -21.81 17.00
C ALA A 63 8.32 -20.37 17.29
N LEU A 64 7.43 -19.40 17.08
CA LEU A 64 7.66 -17.96 17.24
C LEU A 64 7.06 -17.40 18.55
N GLY A 65 6.36 -18.19 19.36
CA GLY A 65 5.82 -17.78 20.66
C GLY A 65 6.89 -17.33 21.66
N ARG A 66 8.14 -17.52 21.30
CA ARG A 66 9.33 -17.04 22.04
C ARG A 66 9.74 -15.62 21.69
N TYR A 67 9.18 -15.01 20.60
CA TYR A 67 9.56 -13.67 20.18
C TYR A 67 8.85 -12.59 20.99
N SER A 68 9.54 -11.50 21.25
CA SER A 68 8.88 -10.28 21.66
C SER A 68 7.97 -9.81 20.54
N ARG A 69 6.66 -9.78 20.84
CA ARG A 69 5.66 -9.31 19.86
C ARG A 69 5.59 -7.79 19.79
N HIS A 70 6.20 -7.10 20.75
CA HIS A 70 6.22 -5.64 20.81
C HIS A 70 7.40 -5.08 20.01
N THR A 71 7.11 -4.22 19.05
CA THR A 71 8.09 -3.61 18.17
C THR A 71 8.00 -2.10 18.23
N PRO A 72 9.06 -1.42 18.70
CA PRO A 72 9.15 0.02 18.54
C PRO A 72 9.44 0.34 17.07
N GLY A 73 8.84 1.42 16.57
CA GLY A 73 9.09 1.90 15.21
C GLY A 73 9.23 3.41 15.16
N TYR A 74 9.89 3.87 14.13
CA TYR A 74 10.08 5.29 13.84
C TYR A 74 9.68 5.57 12.41
N GLU A 75 8.92 6.63 12.22
CA GLU A 75 8.45 7.05 10.92
C GLU A 75 8.82 8.50 10.67
N PHE A 76 9.34 8.78 9.48
CA PHE A 76 9.55 10.11 8.97
C PHE A 76 8.87 10.23 7.61
N SER A 77 8.01 11.24 7.46
CA SER A 77 7.22 11.46 6.24
C SER A 77 7.35 12.87 5.71
N VAL A 78 7.37 12.99 4.39
CA VAL A 78 7.22 14.27 3.70
C VAL A 78 5.90 14.21 2.93
N HIS A 79 5.02 15.17 3.18
CA HIS A 79 3.73 15.29 2.53
C HIS A 79 3.72 16.48 1.58
N ARG A 80 2.99 16.33 0.49
CA ARG A 80 2.51 17.41 -0.36
C ARG A 80 1.00 17.47 -0.21
N ASN A 81 0.48 18.54 0.38
CA ASN A 81 -0.94 18.77 0.49
C ASN A 81 -1.51 19.27 -0.85
N THR A 82 -2.66 18.74 -1.27
CA THR A 82 -3.33 19.12 -2.51
C THR A 82 -4.41 20.17 -2.27
N TYR A 83 -4.71 20.99 -3.31
CA TYR A 83 -5.63 22.12 -3.19
C TYR A 83 -6.59 22.27 -4.39
N GLY A 84 -6.71 21.22 -5.20
CA GLY A 84 -7.62 21.20 -6.33
C GLY A 84 -7.02 21.67 -7.66
N GLU A 85 -5.71 21.52 -7.82
CA GLU A 85 -5.06 21.73 -9.11
C GLU A 85 -5.53 20.69 -10.15
N HIS A 86 -5.84 19.46 -9.68
CA HIS A 86 -6.36 18.37 -10.48
C HIS A 86 -7.77 17.97 -10.01
N ARG A 87 -8.59 17.48 -10.94
CA ARG A 87 -9.97 17.08 -10.64
C ARG A 87 -10.04 15.99 -9.55
N TRP A 88 -9.18 14.99 -9.58
CA TRP A 88 -9.13 13.92 -8.59
C TRP A 88 -8.87 14.42 -7.16
N GLU A 89 -8.10 15.50 -7.00
CA GLU A 89 -7.85 16.11 -5.68
C GLU A 89 -9.14 16.61 -5.04
N VAL A 90 -9.99 17.24 -5.86
CA VAL A 90 -11.32 17.75 -5.43
C VAL A 90 -12.25 16.59 -5.10
N LEU A 91 -12.28 15.57 -5.95
CA LEU A 91 -13.15 14.41 -5.80
C LEU A 91 -12.83 13.60 -4.54
N HIS A 92 -11.58 13.56 -4.12
CA HIS A 92 -11.12 12.86 -2.92
C HIS A 92 -10.89 13.77 -1.70
N ASN A 93 -11.56 14.94 -1.65
CA ASN A 93 -11.51 15.88 -0.54
C ASN A 93 -10.12 16.41 -0.22
N TYR A 94 -9.31 16.69 -1.26
CA TYR A 94 -7.97 17.26 -1.15
C TYR A 94 -7.01 16.38 -0.32
N PRO A 95 -6.72 15.15 -0.77
CA PRO A 95 -5.81 14.25 -0.08
C PRO A 95 -4.39 14.80 -0.09
N SER A 96 -3.58 14.40 0.86
CA SER A 96 -2.13 14.60 0.74
C SER A 96 -1.46 13.37 0.14
N ILE A 97 -0.42 13.60 -0.65
CA ILE A 97 0.46 12.56 -1.17
C ILE A 97 1.85 12.76 -0.60
N GLY A 98 2.62 11.70 -0.47
CA GLY A 98 3.95 11.84 0.10
C GLY A 98 4.80 10.61 0.02
N LEU A 99 5.91 10.68 0.75
CA LEU A 99 6.88 9.60 0.88
C LEU A 99 7.17 9.39 2.36
N THR A 100 7.16 8.14 2.80
CA THR A 100 7.45 7.73 4.16
C THR A 100 8.70 6.86 4.18
N PHE A 101 9.61 7.17 5.10
CA PHE A 101 10.64 6.28 5.59
C PHE A 101 10.19 5.71 6.94
N TYR A 102 10.22 4.39 7.06
CA TYR A 102 9.84 3.66 8.26
C TYR A 102 10.98 2.74 8.70
N TYR A 103 11.25 2.71 9.99
CA TYR A 103 12.23 1.83 10.62
C TYR A 103 11.60 1.14 11.83
N SER A 104 11.86 -0.17 11.97
CA SER A 104 11.51 -0.92 13.18
C SER A 104 12.53 -2.03 13.46
N GLY A 105 12.78 -2.28 14.73
CA GLY A 105 13.53 -3.44 15.18
C GLY A 105 12.58 -4.45 15.83
N PHE A 106 12.80 -5.73 15.57
CA PHE A 106 11.90 -6.79 16.05
C PHE A 106 12.27 -7.36 17.42
N GLY A 107 12.98 -6.59 18.25
CA GLY A 107 13.32 -6.89 19.62
C GLY A 107 14.83 -7.03 19.89
N ASN A 108 15.18 -7.21 21.14
CA ASN A 108 16.58 -7.29 21.60
C ASN A 108 17.01 -8.69 22.06
N ASP A 109 16.11 -9.66 22.10
CA ASP A 109 16.40 -11.02 22.54
C ASP A 109 17.09 -11.82 21.42
N SER A 110 17.88 -12.84 21.80
CA SER A 110 18.61 -13.68 20.83
C SER A 110 17.70 -14.32 19.78
N ILE A 111 16.45 -14.55 20.12
CA ILE A 111 15.43 -15.14 19.23
C ILE A 111 14.81 -14.09 18.29
N SER A 112 14.59 -12.88 18.75
CA SER A 112 14.12 -11.77 17.90
C SER A 112 15.23 -11.22 17.00
N ALA A 113 16.51 -11.53 17.28
CA ALA A 113 17.62 -11.31 16.37
C ALA A 113 17.44 -12.05 15.03
N GLU A 114 16.66 -13.12 14.98
CA GLU A 114 16.38 -13.87 13.75
C GLU A 114 15.58 -13.06 12.71
N LEU A 115 14.68 -12.18 13.15
CA LEU A 115 13.93 -11.28 12.27
C LEU A 115 14.69 -10.00 11.93
N GLY A 116 15.62 -9.58 12.78
CA GLY A 116 16.49 -8.42 12.58
C GLY A 116 15.78 -7.07 12.65
N LYS A 117 15.96 -6.26 11.61
CA LYS A 117 15.43 -4.90 11.49
C LYS A 117 14.80 -4.72 10.13
N VAL A 118 13.81 -3.83 10.03
CA VAL A 118 13.20 -3.42 8.79
C VAL A 118 13.43 -1.95 8.52
N PHE A 119 13.78 -1.64 7.29
CA PHE A 119 13.79 -0.30 6.71
C PHE A 119 12.81 -0.31 5.55
N ALA A 120 11.84 0.60 5.54
CA ALA A 120 10.90 0.68 4.46
C ALA A 120 10.80 2.10 3.89
N LEU A 121 10.60 2.17 2.59
CA LEU A 121 10.36 3.41 1.87
C LEU A 121 9.11 3.23 1.02
N TYR A 122 8.06 4.01 1.29
CA TYR A 122 6.82 3.90 0.55
C TYR A 122 6.18 5.24 0.26
N PRO A 123 5.82 5.49 -1.00
CA PRO A 123 4.87 6.53 -1.35
C PRO A 123 3.53 6.24 -0.70
N PHE A 124 2.78 7.28 -0.38
CA PHE A 124 1.45 7.15 0.20
C PHE A 124 0.48 8.21 -0.34
N ILE A 125 -0.78 7.90 -0.21
CA ILE A 125 -1.88 8.85 -0.31
C ILE A 125 -2.66 8.84 1.01
N ASN A 126 -3.00 10.02 1.51
CA ASN A 126 -3.70 10.20 2.78
C ASN A 126 -5.03 10.91 2.52
N PHE A 127 -6.13 10.16 2.59
CA PHE A 127 -7.48 10.60 2.26
C PHE A 127 -8.17 11.24 3.48
N PRO A 128 -8.61 12.48 3.42
CA PRO A 128 -9.46 13.06 4.46
C PRO A 128 -10.81 12.34 4.53
N ILE A 129 -11.16 11.85 5.71
CA ILE A 129 -12.46 11.23 6.01
C ILE A 129 -13.42 12.31 6.54
N THR A 130 -12.92 13.14 7.46
CA THR A 130 -13.71 14.25 8.02
C THR A 130 -13.19 15.59 7.52
N PRO A 131 -14.08 16.53 7.20
CA PRO A 131 -13.68 17.91 6.93
C PRO A 131 -13.21 18.58 8.25
N GLY A 132 -12.23 19.46 8.17
CA GLY A 132 -11.81 20.28 9.31
C GLY A 132 -10.42 20.87 9.13
N ASN A 133 -10.28 22.12 9.57
CA ASN A 133 -8.99 22.83 9.53
C ASN A 133 -8.20 22.68 10.83
N ASN A 134 -8.90 22.46 11.96
CA ASN A 134 -8.29 22.35 13.27
C ASN A 134 -8.03 20.91 13.66
N SER A 135 -8.99 20.03 13.31
CA SER A 135 -8.88 18.59 13.54
C SER A 135 -9.45 17.83 12.36
N ARG A 136 -8.85 16.73 11.99
CA ARG A 136 -9.35 15.87 10.91
C ARG A 136 -8.95 14.42 11.12
N LEU A 137 -9.82 13.53 10.71
CA LEU A 137 -9.55 12.11 10.57
C LEU A 137 -9.18 11.83 9.12
N THR A 138 -8.11 11.09 8.88
CA THR A 138 -7.66 10.70 7.55
C THR A 138 -7.36 9.21 7.49
N PHE A 139 -7.36 8.65 6.28
CA PHE A 139 -6.94 7.27 6.00
C PHE A 139 -5.73 7.29 5.09
N LYS A 140 -4.62 6.74 5.57
CA LYS A 140 -3.35 6.63 4.83
C LYS A 140 -3.23 5.25 4.21
N LEU A 141 -2.99 5.23 2.91
CA LEU A 141 -2.63 4.06 2.12
C LEU A 141 -1.22 4.25 1.58
N GLY A 142 -0.28 3.45 2.03
CA GLY A 142 1.10 3.45 1.57
C GLY A 142 1.49 2.09 0.97
N VAL A 143 2.17 2.11 -0.16
CA VAL A 143 2.69 0.89 -0.81
C VAL A 143 4.07 1.18 -1.38
N GLY A 144 5.06 0.35 -1.03
CA GLY A 144 6.43 0.52 -1.49
C GLY A 144 7.31 -0.67 -1.21
N VAL A 145 8.56 -0.41 -0.88
CA VAL A 145 9.58 -1.45 -0.70
C VAL A 145 10.14 -1.41 0.72
N SER A 146 10.57 -2.56 1.19
CA SER A 146 11.29 -2.71 2.44
C SER A 146 12.53 -3.57 2.28
N TYR A 147 13.50 -3.33 3.15
CA TYR A 147 14.69 -4.13 3.33
C TYR A 147 14.71 -4.69 4.75
N LEU A 148 14.72 -6.02 4.86
CA LEU A 148 14.89 -6.71 6.12
C LEU A 148 16.34 -7.19 6.25
N THR A 149 16.95 -6.93 7.41
CA THR A 149 18.36 -7.28 7.63
C THR A 149 18.58 -8.79 7.70
N ASN A 150 17.58 -9.52 8.18
CA ASN A 150 17.65 -10.97 8.35
C ASN A 150 16.52 -11.62 7.53
N LYS A 151 16.86 -12.70 6.88
CA LYS A 151 15.94 -13.55 6.12
C LYS A 151 16.12 -15.00 6.53
N PHE A 152 15.26 -15.87 6.07
CA PHE A 152 15.44 -17.31 6.19
C PHE A 152 16.78 -17.74 5.56
N ASP A 153 17.50 -18.58 6.31
CA ASP A 153 18.64 -19.35 5.82
C ASP A 153 18.55 -20.78 6.39
N PRO A 154 18.68 -21.83 5.57
CA PRO A 154 18.51 -23.21 6.03
C PRO A 154 19.59 -23.68 7.01
N LYS A 155 20.71 -22.96 7.14
CA LYS A 155 21.82 -23.30 8.06
C LYS A 155 21.93 -22.34 9.23
N GLU A 156 21.84 -21.03 8.95
CA GLU A 156 22.17 -19.99 9.93
C GLU A 156 20.93 -19.37 10.56
N ASN A 157 19.77 -19.40 9.87
CA ASN A 157 18.53 -18.74 10.32
C ASN A 157 17.28 -19.53 9.91
N PHE A 158 17.27 -20.83 10.19
CA PHE A 158 16.22 -21.76 9.74
C PHE A 158 14.88 -21.58 10.46
N HIS A 159 14.84 -20.84 11.56
CA HIS A 159 13.61 -20.52 12.29
C HIS A 159 12.85 -19.31 11.69
N ASN A 160 13.47 -18.53 10.82
CA ASN A 160 12.83 -17.36 10.21
C ASN A 160 11.90 -17.75 9.04
N TYR A 161 10.77 -18.36 9.35
CA TYR A 161 9.77 -18.67 8.31
C TYR A 161 8.98 -17.45 7.81
N ALA A 162 9.13 -16.29 8.45
CA ALA A 162 8.39 -15.10 8.06
C ALA A 162 8.80 -14.57 6.69
N ILE A 163 10.12 -14.54 6.40
CA ILE A 163 10.66 -13.85 5.22
C ILE A 163 11.82 -14.61 4.62
N GLY A 164 11.70 -14.98 3.33
CA GLY A 164 12.74 -15.65 2.53
C GLY A 164 13.68 -14.70 1.77
N SER A 165 13.45 -13.39 1.79
CA SER A 165 14.22 -12.40 1.02
C SER A 165 14.52 -11.14 1.81
N HIS A 166 15.62 -10.45 1.49
CA HIS A 166 15.92 -9.15 2.09
C HIS A 166 15.00 -8.04 1.56
N VAL A 167 14.72 -8.05 0.26
CA VAL A 167 13.84 -7.05 -0.38
C VAL A 167 12.42 -7.58 -0.42
N ASN A 168 11.48 -6.77 0.08
CA ASN A 168 10.07 -7.12 0.21
C ASN A 168 9.20 -5.93 -0.12
N ALA A 169 7.93 -6.16 -0.39
CA ALA A 169 6.93 -5.11 -0.41
C ALA A 169 6.66 -4.61 1.01
N ALA A 170 6.29 -3.33 1.12
CA ALA A 170 5.78 -2.71 2.33
C ALA A 170 4.40 -2.14 2.03
N ILE A 171 3.39 -2.50 2.82
CA ILE A 171 2.02 -1.98 2.72
C ILE A 171 1.66 -1.38 4.07
N ASN A 172 1.22 -0.12 4.08
CA ASN A 172 0.75 0.56 5.28
C ASN A 172 -0.69 1.02 5.09
N LEU A 173 -1.54 0.64 6.03
CA LEU A 173 -2.94 1.05 6.13
C LEU A 173 -3.15 1.63 7.52
N SER A 174 -3.45 2.93 7.62
CA SER A 174 -3.62 3.56 8.93
C SER A 174 -4.69 4.64 8.93
N PHE A 175 -5.44 4.70 10.01
CA PHE A 175 -6.28 5.84 10.34
C PHE A 175 -5.46 6.82 11.17
N GLU A 176 -5.49 8.10 10.80
CA GLU A 176 -4.72 9.15 11.44
C GLU A 176 -5.66 10.24 11.92
N TYR A 177 -5.53 10.63 13.19
CA TYR A 177 -6.14 11.84 13.73
C TYR A 177 -5.10 12.94 13.82
N ARG A 178 -5.40 14.07 13.23
CA ARG A 178 -4.51 15.22 13.13
C ARG A 178 -5.16 16.41 13.83
N GLN A 179 -4.49 16.98 14.84
CA GLN A 179 -4.96 18.12 15.63
C GLN A 179 -3.99 19.29 15.49
N ARG A 180 -4.48 20.43 15.04
CA ARG A 180 -3.68 21.67 15.01
C ARG A 180 -3.39 22.14 16.45
N ILE A 181 -2.12 22.37 16.76
CA ILE A 181 -1.64 22.97 18.01
C ILE A 181 -1.48 24.48 17.81
N VAL A 182 -0.70 24.87 16.81
CA VAL A 182 -0.53 26.23 16.32
C VAL A 182 -0.55 26.22 14.78
N ASP A 183 -0.46 27.39 14.14
CA ASP A 183 -0.69 27.51 12.70
C ASP A 183 0.06 26.52 11.81
N ARG A 184 1.29 26.17 12.16
CA ARG A 184 2.12 25.25 11.36
C ARG A 184 2.37 23.91 12.03
N LEU A 185 2.05 23.76 13.32
CA LEU A 185 2.33 22.56 14.08
C LEU A 185 1.05 21.79 14.36
N HIS A 186 1.06 20.52 13.99
CA HIS A 186 -0.02 19.58 14.27
C HIS A 186 0.50 18.41 15.11
N TRP A 187 -0.28 18.00 16.06
CA TRP A 187 -0.15 16.70 16.69
C TRP A 187 -0.85 15.65 15.83
N VAL A 188 -0.17 14.52 15.63
CA VAL A 188 -0.72 13.41 14.83
C VAL A 188 -0.66 12.15 15.68
N THR A 189 -1.77 11.43 15.73
CA THR A 189 -1.84 10.08 16.27
C THR A 189 -2.49 9.16 15.26
N SER A 190 -2.07 7.90 15.25
CA SER A 190 -2.60 6.92 14.29
C SER A 190 -2.71 5.53 14.88
N ALA A 191 -3.59 4.72 14.27
CA ALA A 191 -3.68 3.29 14.48
C ALA A 191 -3.77 2.60 13.13
N GLY A 192 -3.01 1.52 12.94
CA GLY A 192 -2.97 0.88 11.64
C GLY A 192 -2.17 -0.41 11.58
N LEU A 193 -2.08 -0.93 10.38
CA LEU A 193 -1.36 -2.16 10.02
C LEU A 193 -0.23 -1.82 9.05
N THR A 194 0.97 -2.30 9.34
CA THR A 194 2.08 -2.35 8.38
C THR A 194 2.40 -3.81 8.07
N HIS A 195 2.40 -4.16 6.80
CA HIS A 195 2.66 -5.51 6.31
C HIS A 195 3.91 -5.54 5.44
N PHE A 196 4.75 -6.56 5.68
CA PHE A 196 5.95 -6.82 4.87
C PHE A 196 5.89 -8.24 4.32
N SER A 197 6.04 -8.41 3.01
CA SER A 197 6.14 -9.71 2.36
C SER A 197 6.76 -9.60 0.98
N ASN A 198 7.31 -10.70 0.47
CA ASN A 198 7.82 -10.73 -0.89
C ASN A 198 6.79 -11.19 -1.94
N GLY A 199 5.52 -11.36 -1.53
CA GLY A 199 4.45 -11.78 -2.46
C GLY A 199 4.64 -13.17 -3.02
N ALA A 200 5.18 -14.09 -2.21
CA ALA A 200 5.49 -15.47 -2.57
C ALA A 200 6.57 -15.62 -3.68
N THR A 201 7.35 -14.56 -3.95
CA THR A 201 8.46 -14.64 -4.91
C THR A 201 9.66 -15.40 -4.37
N ARG A 202 9.74 -15.65 -3.07
CA ARG A 202 10.76 -16.45 -2.42
C ARG A 202 10.25 -17.07 -1.12
N ALA A 203 10.23 -18.40 -1.05
CA ALA A 203 9.84 -19.14 0.14
C ALA A 203 10.98 -19.19 1.19
N PRO A 204 10.64 -19.21 2.51
CA PRO A 204 9.32 -19.03 3.08
C PRO A 204 8.83 -17.56 2.99
N ASN A 205 7.52 -17.34 2.97
CA ASN A 205 6.94 -16.01 2.97
C ASN A 205 5.58 -15.99 3.69
N MET A 206 5.60 -16.09 5.01
CA MET A 206 4.39 -15.93 5.82
C MET A 206 4.04 -14.45 6.04
N GLY A 207 4.99 -13.57 5.74
CA GLY A 207 4.87 -12.14 5.96
C GLY A 207 4.99 -11.71 7.42
N ILE A 208 5.20 -10.43 7.63
CA ILE A 208 5.24 -9.79 8.94
C ILE A 208 4.12 -8.76 9.00
N ASN A 209 3.19 -8.93 9.92
CA ASN A 209 2.08 -8.02 10.17
C ASN A 209 2.30 -7.30 11.49
N ILE A 210 2.34 -5.96 11.47
CA ILE A 210 2.52 -5.12 12.66
C ILE A 210 1.30 -4.22 12.81
N PHE A 211 0.47 -4.50 13.80
CA PHE A 211 -0.53 -3.55 14.25
C PHE A 211 0.13 -2.54 15.17
N SER A 212 -0.01 -1.26 14.90
CA SER A 212 0.65 -0.23 15.70
C SER A 212 -0.28 0.94 16.00
N VAL A 213 -0.06 1.54 17.15
CA VAL A 213 -0.46 2.90 17.44
C VAL A 213 0.78 3.77 17.35
N ALA A 214 0.61 4.99 16.83
CA ALA A 214 1.72 5.92 16.71
C ALA A 214 1.29 7.33 17.12
N THR A 215 2.26 8.11 17.58
CA THR A 215 2.05 9.53 17.87
C THR A 215 3.27 10.33 17.44
N GLY A 216 3.06 11.58 17.11
CA GLY A 216 4.13 12.44 16.68
C GLY A 216 3.69 13.85 16.33
N LEU A 217 4.57 14.55 15.66
CA LEU A 217 4.37 15.94 15.27
C LEU A 217 4.55 16.08 13.77
N SER A 218 3.77 16.98 13.22
CA SER A 218 3.84 17.39 11.83
C SER A 218 4.01 18.91 11.73
N TRP A 219 4.93 19.34 10.88
CA TRP A 219 5.26 20.74 10.66
C TRP A 219 5.04 21.14 9.21
N TYR A 220 4.17 22.12 8.98
CA TYR A 220 3.99 22.74 7.67
C TYR A 220 5.13 23.70 7.36
N LEU A 221 5.84 23.47 6.27
CA LEU A 221 6.94 24.36 5.83
C LEU A 221 6.41 25.74 5.43
N THR A 222 5.19 25.77 4.88
CA THR A 222 4.43 27.00 4.60
C THR A 222 3.12 26.97 5.35
N PRO A 223 2.54 28.11 5.77
CA PRO A 223 1.23 28.12 6.42
C PRO A 223 0.19 27.39 5.57
N PRO A 224 -0.60 26.48 6.16
CA PRO A 224 -1.63 25.77 5.40
C PRO A 224 -2.65 26.75 4.80
N LYS A 225 -3.02 26.54 3.55
CA LYS A 225 -4.06 27.35 2.92
C LYS A 225 -5.39 27.08 3.62
N THR A 226 -5.99 28.11 4.19
CA THR A 226 -7.26 28.02 4.90
C THR A 226 -8.47 28.09 3.97
N HIS A 227 -8.26 28.64 2.77
CA HIS A 227 -9.33 28.75 1.75
C HIS A 227 -8.85 28.16 0.44
N ILE A 228 -9.60 27.17 -0.04
CA ILE A 228 -9.45 26.63 -1.38
C ILE A 228 -10.14 27.60 -2.34
N ASP A 229 -9.41 28.12 -3.31
CA ASP A 229 -10.02 28.98 -4.32
C ASP A 229 -10.93 28.13 -5.23
N LYS A 230 -12.22 28.21 -4.98
CA LYS A 230 -13.24 27.53 -5.79
C LYS A 230 -13.30 28.00 -7.24
N ARG A 231 -12.57 29.06 -7.60
CA ARG A 231 -12.45 29.57 -8.97
C ARG A 231 -11.39 28.81 -9.77
N LEU A 232 -10.49 28.07 -9.11
CA LEU A 232 -9.56 27.20 -9.79
C LEU A 232 -10.38 26.16 -10.55
N ARG A 233 -10.27 26.19 -11.87
CA ARG A 233 -10.81 25.13 -12.73
C ARG A 233 -9.81 23.99 -12.69
N PRO A 234 -10.15 22.80 -12.15
CA PRO A 234 -9.26 21.66 -12.15
C PRO A 234 -8.86 21.33 -13.58
N LYS A 235 -7.60 20.92 -13.76
CA LYS A 235 -7.12 20.41 -15.06
C LYS A 235 -7.92 19.18 -15.47
N ASN A 236 -7.96 18.91 -16.76
CA ASN A 236 -8.68 17.80 -17.37
C ASN A 236 -8.47 16.50 -16.58
N TYR A 237 -9.52 15.74 -16.46
CA TYR A 237 -9.57 14.44 -15.83
C TYR A 237 -9.68 13.37 -16.92
N LEU A 238 -8.94 12.28 -16.80
CA LEU A 238 -8.92 11.25 -17.84
C LEU A 238 -10.29 10.58 -18.04
N PHE A 239 -11.05 10.41 -16.95
CA PHE A 239 -12.34 9.74 -16.97
C PHE A 239 -13.45 10.74 -16.64
N GLU A 240 -13.83 11.56 -17.63
CA GLU A 240 -14.94 12.49 -17.47
C GLU A 240 -16.25 11.74 -17.18
N PHE A 241 -17.06 12.29 -16.31
CA PHE A 241 -18.35 11.77 -15.93
C PHE A 241 -19.44 12.82 -16.22
N ASP A 242 -20.30 12.52 -17.18
CA ASP A 242 -21.38 13.38 -17.63
C ASP A 242 -22.65 13.27 -16.76
N GLY A 243 -22.55 12.65 -15.58
CA GLY A 243 -23.68 12.36 -14.67
C GLY A 243 -24.43 11.08 -15.02
N LYS A 244 -24.07 10.37 -16.09
CA LYS A 244 -24.68 9.11 -16.48
C LYS A 244 -23.81 7.94 -16.06
N ARG A 245 -24.42 6.79 -15.79
CA ARG A 245 -23.72 5.58 -15.44
C ARG A 245 -23.24 4.88 -16.71
N HIS A 246 -21.97 5.09 -17.05
CA HIS A 246 -21.34 4.43 -18.19
C HIS A 246 -21.04 2.96 -17.87
N PHE A 247 -21.34 2.10 -18.82
CA PHE A 247 -20.86 0.72 -18.80
C PHE A 247 -19.46 0.68 -19.39
N VAL A 248 -18.54 0.00 -18.69
CA VAL A 248 -17.15 -0.14 -19.12
C VAL A 248 -16.76 -1.62 -19.08
N THR A 249 -15.88 -2.01 -19.98
CA THR A 249 -15.30 -3.35 -20.03
C THR A 249 -13.80 -3.25 -20.07
N ASP A 250 -13.12 -3.98 -19.18
CA ASP A 250 -11.68 -4.11 -19.16
C ASP A 250 -11.27 -5.53 -19.51
N TYR A 251 -10.32 -5.67 -20.40
CA TYR A 251 -9.62 -6.92 -20.67
C TYR A 251 -8.18 -6.76 -20.23
N GLN A 252 -7.67 -7.67 -19.43
CA GLN A 252 -6.29 -7.63 -18.97
C GLN A 252 -5.63 -8.99 -19.02
N TYR A 253 -4.34 -8.97 -19.29
CA TYR A 253 -3.46 -10.11 -19.15
C TYR A 253 -2.33 -9.74 -18.19
N THR A 254 -2.09 -10.60 -17.19
CA THR A 254 -0.98 -10.45 -16.27
C THR A 254 -0.15 -11.72 -16.20
N LEU A 255 1.16 -11.53 -16.03
CA LEU A 255 2.13 -12.58 -15.79
C LEU A 255 2.66 -12.44 -14.37
N GLY A 256 2.42 -13.45 -13.55
CA GLY A 256 2.93 -13.59 -12.21
C GLY A 256 4.04 -14.62 -12.13
N PHE A 257 4.71 -14.64 -11.00
CA PHE A 257 5.64 -15.70 -10.65
C PHE A 257 5.63 -15.93 -9.14
N LYS A 258 5.89 -17.18 -8.76
CA LYS A 258 5.98 -17.61 -7.36
C LYS A 258 7.02 -18.69 -7.17
N ASP A 259 7.55 -18.76 -5.96
CA ASP A 259 8.44 -19.83 -5.51
C ASP A 259 7.62 -20.89 -4.75
N MET A 260 7.68 -22.13 -5.22
CA MET A 260 6.99 -23.28 -4.64
C MET A 260 7.98 -24.40 -4.33
N SER A 261 9.09 -24.07 -3.69
CA SER A 261 10.05 -25.10 -3.27
C SER A 261 9.43 -26.02 -2.22
N GLN A 262 9.48 -27.31 -2.45
CA GLN A 262 9.05 -28.33 -1.48
C GLN A 262 10.02 -28.41 -0.30
N GLU A 263 11.26 -28.05 -0.55
CA GLU A 263 12.36 -28.06 0.41
C GLU A 263 12.90 -26.63 0.55
N TYR A 264 12.81 -26.06 1.75
CA TYR A 264 13.32 -24.72 2.01
C TYR A 264 14.82 -24.63 1.73
N GLY A 265 15.21 -23.67 0.91
CA GLY A 265 16.58 -23.49 0.42
C GLY A 265 16.82 -23.95 -1.00
N THR A 266 15.92 -24.76 -1.58
CA THR A 266 15.89 -25.06 -3.02
C THR A 266 14.79 -24.27 -3.67
N HIS A 267 15.09 -23.31 -4.55
CA HIS A 267 14.09 -22.44 -5.13
C HIS A 267 13.60 -22.99 -6.46
N GLN A 268 12.26 -23.13 -6.59
CA GLN A 268 11.59 -23.50 -7.83
C GLN A 268 10.58 -22.41 -8.20
N TYR A 269 10.85 -21.71 -9.30
CA TYR A 269 10.03 -20.61 -9.77
C TYR A 269 9.05 -21.08 -10.83
N PHE A 270 7.80 -20.66 -10.66
CA PHE A 270 6.71 -20.97 -11.57
C PHE A 270 6.03 -19.71 -12.05
N PHE A 271 5.70 -19.68 -13.34
CA PHE A 271 4.89 -18.61 -13.91
C PHE A 271 3.40 -18.86 -13.67
N VAL A 272 2.68 -17.77 -13.50
CA VAL A 272 1.23 -17.76 -13.38
C VAL A 272 0.70 -16.81 -14.45
N HIS A 273 -0.09 -17.34 -15.39
CA HIS A 273 -0.78 -16.54 -16.40
C HIS A 273 -2.19 -16.27 -15.91
N ASP A 274 -2.62 -15.02 -15.99
CA ASP A 274 -3.93 -14.60 -15.53
C ASP A 274 -4.57 -13.69 -16.60
N LEU A 275 -5.66 -14.17 -17.19
CA LEU A 275 -6.49 -13.45 -18.14
C LEU A 275 -7.80 -13.07 -17.44
N ALA A 276 -8.14 -11.79 -17.41
CA ALA A 276 -9.37 -11.32 -16.78
C ALA A 276 -10.15 -10.35 -17.67
N ALA A 277 -11.48 -10.43 -17.55
CA ALA A 277 -12.42 -9.48 -18.13
C ALA A 277 -13.31 -8.91 -17.02
N ASN A 278 -13.35 -7.59 -16.87
CA ASN A 278 -14.19 -6.92 -15.89
C ASN A 278 -15.29 -6.13 -16.60
N PHE A 279 -16.51 -6.26 -16.12
CA PHE A 279 -17.72 -5.62 -16.61
C PHE A 279 -18.23 -4.71 -15.51
N MET A 280 -18.01 -3.41 -15.64
CA MET A 280 -18.24 -2.46 -14.57
C MET A 280 -19.14 -1.31 -15.00
N PHE A 281 -19.76 -0.67 -14.02
CA PHE A 281 -20.45 0.60 -14.17
C PHE A 281 -19.67 1.69 -13.46
N GLN A 282 -19.42 2.79 -14.14
CA GLN A 282 -18.94 4.01 -13.53
C GLN A 282 -20.11 4.66 -12.76
N ILE A 283 -20.08 4.54 -11.43
CA ILE A 283 -21.17 4.97 -10.55
C ILE A 283 -20.99 6.42 -10.08
N SER A 284 -19.78 6.93 -10.15
CA SER A 284 -19.41 8.32 -9.86
C SER A 284 -18.18 8.74 -10.66
N GLU A 285 -17.76 10.01 -10.53
CA GLU A 285 -16.51 10.48 -11.15
C GLU A 285 -15.26 9.76 -10.61
N ARG A 286 -15.35 9.09 -9.48
CA ARG A 286 -14.22 8.45 -8.78
C ARG A 286 -14.34 6.95 -8.61
N ASP A 287 -15.51 6.36 -8.90
CA ASP A 287 -15.78 4.98 -8.51
C ASP A 287 -16.42 4.19 -9.65
N ARG A 288 -15.93 2.96 -9.84
CA ARG A 288 -16.53 1.92 -10.67
C ARG A 288 -16.79 0.67 -9.85
N LEU A 289 -17.90 0.01 -10.11
CA LEU A 289 -18.30 -1.23 -9.47
C LEU A 289 -18.82 -2.22 -10.53
N GLY A 290 -18.47 -3.49 -10.39
CA GLY A 290 -18.92 -4.50 -11.34
C GLY A 290 -18.51 -5.91 -11.01
N LEU A 291 -18.61 -6.76 -12.01
CA LEU A 291 -18.27 -8.18 -11.95
C LEU A 291 -17.11 -8.47 -12.90
N GLY A 292 -16.31 -9.47 -12.56
CA GLY A 292 -15.23 -9.94 -13.41
C GLY A 292 -15.26 -11.45 -13.61
N LEU A 293 -14.72 -11.87 -14.74
CA LEU A 293 -14.37 -13.24 -15.05
C LEU A 293 -12.86 -13.35 -15.15
N GLU A 294 -12.31 -14.43 -14.63
CA GLU A 294 -10.88 -14.68 -14.62
C GLU A 294 -10.57 -16.10 -15.06
N LEU A 295 -9.47 -16.27 -15.75
CA LEU A 295 -8.93 -17.56 -16.13
C LEU A 295 -7.45 -17.61 -15.80
N VAL A 296 -7.08 -18.43 -14.82
CA VAL A 296 -5.70 -18.55 -14.35
C VAL A 296 -5.12 -19.88 -14.76
N TYR A 297 -3.88 -19.82 -15.31
CA TYR A 297 -3.05 -20.99 -15.56
C TYR A 297 -1.80 -20.87 -14.70
N ASP A 298 -1.66 -21.79 -13.74
CA ASP A 298 -0.58 -21.79 -12.75
C ASP A 298 0.32 -23.00 -12.96
N TYR A 299 1.55 -22.76 -13.41
CA TYR A 299 2.50 -23.85 -13.69
C TYR A 299 2.88 -24.66 -12.45
N SER A 300 2.75 -24.09 -11.24
CA SER A 300 3.04 -24.82 -10.00
C SER A 300 2.06 -25.96 -9.74
N ASP A 301 0.85 -25.89 -10.30
CA ASP A 301 -0.15 -26.96 -10.16
C ASP A 301 0.32 -28.29 -10.78
N LYS A 302 1.23 -28.28 -11.76
CA LYS A 302 1.81 -29.51 -12.34
C LYS A 302 2.58 -30.34 -11.32
N ILE A 303 3.11 -29.68 -10.28
CA ILE A 303 3.83 -30.37 -9.21
C ILE A 303 2.90 -30.68 -8.04
N THR A 304 2.07 -29.70 -7.64
CA THR A 304 1.19 -29.83 -6.47
C THR A 304 -0.06 -30.66 -6.75
N LYS A 305 -0.43 -30.82 -8.03
CA LYS A 305 -1.66 -31.49 -8.49
C LYS A 305 -1.36 -32.35 -9.74
N PRO A 306 -0.45 -33.34 -9.65
CA PRO A 306 0.03 -34.10 -10.84
C PRO A 306 -1.08 -34.87 -11.54
N ASP A 307 -2.17 -35.20 -10.86
CA ASP A 307 -3.30 -35.95 -11.40
C ASP A 307 -4.30 -35.08 -12.21
N TRP A 308 -4.02 -33.79 -12.38
CA TRP A 308 -4.88 -32.92 -13.17
C TRP A 308 -4.51 -32.98 -14.65
N ASP A 309 -5.51 -33.16 -15.52
CA ASP A 309 -5.35 -33.10 -16.98
C ASP A 309 -5.32 -31.64 -17.47
N ILE A 310 -6.10 -30.75 -16.80
CA ILE A 310 -6.29 -29.37 -17.18
C ILE A 310 -6.02 -28.45 -15.98
N TYR A 311 -5.02 -27.59 -16.12
CA TYR A 311 -4.57 -26.66 -15.07
C TYR A 311 -5.20 -25.26 -15.17
N LEU A 312 -6.28 -25.11 -15.92
CA LEU A 312 -7.04 -23.86 -16.03
C LEU A 312 -8.00 -23.71 -14.85
N LYS A 313 -7.93 -22.59 -14.17
CA LYS A 313 -8.75 -22.25 -13.00
C LYS A 313 -9.64 -21.05 -13.33
N PRO A 314 -10.90 -21.26 -13.72
CA PRO A 314 -11.87 -20.17 -13.88
C PRO A 314 -12.23 -19.55 -12.52
N GLY A 315 -12.46 -18.26 -12.52
CA GLY A 315 -12.85 -17.48 -11.35
C GLY A 315 -13.88 -16.41 -11.66
N PHE A 316 -14.60 -16.03 -10.62
CA PHE A 316 -15.57 -14.93 -10.63
C PHE A 316 -15.11 -13.87 -9.63
N LEU A 317 -15.25 -12.61 -10.00
CA LEU A 317 -14.80 -11.45 -9.22
C LEU A 317 -15.97 -10.49 -8.99
N LEU A 318 -16.06 -9.97 -7.79
CA LEU A 318 -16.69 -8.69 -7.52
C LEU A 318 -15.58 -7.64 -7.51
N SER A 319 -15.72 -6.61 -8.33
CA SER A 319 -14.68 -5.64 -8.64
C SER A 319 -15.10 -4.23 -8.26
N TYR A 320 -14.25 -3.53 -7.53
CA TYR A 320 -14.37 -2.10 -7.25
C TYR A 320 -13.10 -1.40 -7.70
N GLU A 321 -13.24 -0.30 -8.47
CA GLU A 321 -12.11 0.52 -8.93
C GLU A 321 -12.27 1.96 -8.46
N MET A 322 -11.25 2.45 -7.76
CA MET A 322 -11.12 3.84 -7.32
C MET A 322 -10.24 4.61 -8.30
N LEU A 323 -10.80 5.67 -8.89
CA LEU A 323 -10.15 6.47 -9.93
C LEU A 323 -9.44 7.68 -9.32
N LEU A 324 -8.13 7.78 -9.58
CA LEU A 324 -7.28 8.91 -9.19
C LEU A 324 -6.57 9.48 -10.44
N ASP A 325 -7.37 9.88 -11.41
CA ASP A 325 -6.92 10.27 -12.75
C ASP A 325 -6.24 9.09 -13.50
N ARG A 326 -4.95 9.19 -13.81
CA ARG A 326 -4.21 8.11 -14.50
C ARG A 326 -3.86 6.93 -13.61
N VAL A 327 -3.82 7.12 -12.31
CA VAL A 327 -3.61 6.03 -11.34
C VAL A 327 -4.95 5.57 -10.82
N CYS A 328 -5.19 4.27 -10.79
CA CYS A 328 -6.40 3.68 -10.26
C CYS A 328 -6.04 2.51 -9.34
N PHE A 329 -6.82 2.32 -8.29
CA PHE A 329 -6.71 1.17 -7.43
C PHE A 329 -7.92 0.27 -7.63
N MET A 330 -7.67 -1.00 -7.91
CA MET A 330 -8.70 -2.01 -8.08
C MET A 330 -8.68 -3.01 -6.93
N PHE A 331 -9.84 -3.25 -6.36
CA PHE A 331 -10.06 -4.18 -5.27
C PHE A 331 -11.04 -5.24 -5.73
N ASN A 332 -10.59 -6.49 -5.72
CA ASN A 332 -11.40 -7.62 -6.15
C ASN A 332 -11.50 -8.63 -5.01
N VAL A 333 -12.69 -9.17 -4.85
CA VAL A 333 -12.93 -10.38 -4.06
C VAL A 333 -13.60 -11.40 -4.97
N GLY A 334 -13.20 -12.66 -4.86
CA GLY A 334 -13.66 -13.64 -5.81
C GLY A 334 -13.64 -15.08 -5.32
N LEU A 335 -14.22 -15.93 -6.15
CA LEU A 335 -14.21 -17.36 -6.01
C LEU A 335 -13.52 -17.96 -7.24
N ARG A 336 -12.51 -18.79 -7.02
CA ARG A 336 -11.75 -19.45 -8.08
C ARG A 336 -11.88 -20.96 -7.92
N ASN A 337 -12.13 -21.65 -9.02
CA ASN A 337 -12.15 -23.12 -9.01
C ASN A 337 -10.74 -23.66 -8.66
N ASN A 338 -10.70 -24.62 -7.74
CA ASN A 338 -9.47 -25.29 -7.29
C ASN A 338 -9.54 -26.82 -7.40
N VAL A 339 -10.38 -27.30 -8.30
CA VAL A 339 -10.47 -28.71 -8.69
C VAL A 339 -10.33 -28.81 -10.20
N PRO A 340 -9.97 -29.99 -10.77
CA PRO A 340 -9.92 -30.19 -12.22
C PRO A 340 -11.25 -29.81 -12.89
N LEU A 341 -11.19 -29.21 -14.09
CA LEU A 341 -12.41 -28.83 -14.82
C LEU A 341 -13.32 -30.02 -15.17
N ASN A 342 -12.74 -31.20 -15.30
CA ASN A 342 -13.46 -32.48 -15.52
C ASN A 342 -13.92 -33.15 -14.21
N SER A 343 -13.67 -32.53 -13.05
CA SER A 343 -14.11 -33.06 -11.75
C SER A 343 -15.63 -32.99 -11.63
N PRO A 344 -16.27 -34.04 -11.08
CA PRO A 344 -17.69 -34.00 -10.76
C PRO A 344 -18.01 -33.13 -9.54
N THR A 345 -16.99 -32.66 -8.81
CA THR A 345 -17.11 -31.78 -7.63
C THR A 345 -16.74 -30.35 -7.98
N ILE A 346 -17.42 -29.41 -7.34
CA ILE A 346 -17.08 -27.98 -7.42
C ILE A 346 -16.28 -27.60 -6.18
N GLY A 347 -15.02 -27.20 -6.36
CA GLY A 347 -14.15 -26.70 -5.28
C GLY A 347 -13.83 -25.25 -5.50
N MET A 348 -14.52 -24.35 -4.80
CA MET A 348 -14.27 -22.91 -4.90
C MET A 348 -13.44 -22.43 -3.72
N LEU A 349 -12.34 -21.73 -4.03
CA LEU A 349 -11.53 -21.01 -3.07
C LEU A 349 -11.84 -19.52 -3.12
N PHE A 350 -12.05 -18.93 -1.95
CA PHE A 350 -12.16 -17.50 -1.79
C PHE A 350 -10.77 -16.86 -1.90
N TYR A 351 -10.67 -15.79 -2.69
CA TYR A 351 -9.43 -15.05 -2.84
C TYR A 351 -9.67 -13.54 -2.96
N GLN A 352 -8.62 -12.78 -2.72
CA GLN A 352 -8.59 -11.32 -2.87
C GLN A 352 -7.49 -10.94 -3.86
N LYS A 353 -7.76 -9.90 -4.66
CA LYS A 353 -6.78 -9.32 -5.57
C LYS A 353 -6.83 -7.80 -5.46
N VAL A 354 -5.71 -7.19 -5.12
CA VAL A 354 -5.55 -5.74 -5.11
C VAL A 354 -4.61 -5.36 -6.25
N ALA A 355 -5.00 -4.39 -7.07
CA ALA A 355 -4.17 -3.94 -8.16
C ALA A 355 -4.03 -2.42 -8.19
N ALA A 356 -2.84 -1.96 -8.55
CA ALA A 356 -2.59 -0.60 -8.98
C ALA A 356 -2.51 -0.58 -10.51
N ARG A 357 -3.25 0.31 -11.14
CA ARG A 357 -3.30 0.50 -12.58
C ARG A 357 -2.80 1.87 -12.95
N TYR A 358 -2.05 1.98 -14.03
CA TYR A 358 -1.64 3.24 -14.62
C TYR A 358 -2.13 3.32 -16.07
N TYR A 359 -3.01 4.26 -16.35
CA TYR A 359 -3.57 4.50 -17.66
C TYR A 359 -2.66 5.40 -18.49
N PHE A 360 -2.12 4.87 -19.58
CA PHE A 360 -1.33 5.64 -20.56
C PHE A 360 -2.24 6.59 -21.35
N ASN A 361 -3.42 6.13 -21.69
CA ASN A 361 -4.50 6.86 -22.32
C ASN A 361 -5.86 6.28 -21.86
N GLU A 362 -6.95 6.72 -22.44
CA GLU A 362 -8.32 6.28 -22.07
C GLU A 362 -8.56 4.77 -22.24
N ASN A 363 -7.77 4.10 -23.06
CA ASN A 363 -7.96 2.68 -23.39
C ASN A 363 -6.88 1.76 -22.83
N LEU A 364 -5.61 2.19 -22.82
CA LEU A 364 -4.50 1.31 -22.50
C LEU A 364 -3.98 1.56 -21.07
N PHE A 365 -3.83 0.50 -20.29
CA PHE A 365 -3.26 0.57 -18.95
C PHE A 365 -2.24 -0.54 -18.68
N ALA A 366 -1.28 -0.23 -17.81
CA ALA A 366 -0.46 -1.22 -17.12
C ALA A 366 -1.08 -1.56 -15.76
N THR A 367 -0.86 -2.77 -15.27
CA THR A 367 -1.31 -3.22 -13.96
C THR A 367 -0.20 -3.92 -13.19
N LEU A 368 -0.15 -3.66 -11.90
CA LEU A 368 0.58 -4.41 -10.89
C LEU A 368 -0.45 -4.97 -9.94
N ALA A 369 -0.57 -6.29 -9.83
CA ALA A 369 -1.57 -6.94 -8.99
C ALA A 369 -0.92 -7.85 -7.96
N PHE A 370 -1.57 -7.94 -6.82
CA PHE A 370 -1.24 -8.80 -5.71
C PHE A 370 -2.43 -9.69 -5.38
N THR A 371 -2.25 -11.00 -5.51
CA THR A 371 -3.29 -12.00 -5.26
C THR A 371 -3.01 -12.73 -3.95
N THR A 372 -4.05 -12.93 -3.15
CA THR A 372 -3.99 -13.63 -1.86
C THR A 372 -5.10 -14.65 -1.71
N TYR A 373 -4.83 -15.77 -1.04
CA TYR A 373 -5.81 -16.70 -0.51
C TYR A 373 -5.77 -16.62 1.02
N ASP A 374 -6.93 -16.47 1.65
CA ASP A 374 -7.03 -16.37 3.10
C ASP A 374 -6.00 -15.39 3.70
N ILE A 375 -5.82 -14.23 3.04
CA ILE A 375 -4.86 -13.19 3.42
C ILE A 375 -3.38 -13.62 3.23
N LYS A 376 -3.09 -14.86 2.79
CA LYS A 376 -1.72 -15.30 2.44
C LYS A 376 -1.41 -14.92 1.00
N ALA A 377 -0.20 -14.40 0.77
CA ALA A 377 0.28 -14.10 -0.57
C ALA A 377 0.31 -15.35 -1.44
N ASP A 378 -0.32 -15.30 -2.61
CA ASP A 378 -0.23 -16.34 -3.64
C ASP A 378 0.83 -15.95 -4.68
N PHE A 379 0.66 -14.80 -5.33
CA PHE A 379 1.65 -14.27 -6.27
C PHE A 379 1.47 -12.77 -6.52
N ILE A 380 2.57 -12.15 -6.99
CA ILE A 380 2.56 -10.81 -7.60
C ILE A 380 2.57 -10.99 -9.11
N SER A 381 1.78 -10.18 -9.82
CA SER A 381 1.73 -10.19 -11.29
C SER A 381 1.79 -8.78 -11.87
N PHE A 382 2.38 -8.70 -13.07
CA PHE A 382 2.48 -7.49 -13.89
C PHE A 382 1.80 -7.74 -15.22
N GLY A 383 1.17 -6.74 -15.78
CA GLY A 383 0.54 -6.91 -17.06
C GLY A 383 0.02 -5.64 -17.68
N VAL A 384 -0.72 -5.84 -18.73
CA VAL A 384 -1.36 -4.78 -19.51
C VAL A 384 -2.84 -5.09 -19.70
N GLY A 385 -3.62 -4.06 -19.93
CA GLY A 385 -5.03 -4.22 -20.23
C GLY A 385 -5.56 -3.14 -21.13
N TYR A 386 -6.73 -3.44 -21.66
CA TYR A 386 -7.44 -2.56 -22.59
C TYR A 386 -8.82 -2.24 -22.02
N HIS A 387 -9.13 -0.95 -21.95
CA HIS A 387 -10.36 -0.39 -21.42
C HIS A 387 -11.27 0.07 -22.56
N ILE A 388 -12.56 -0.29 -22.49
CA ILE A 388 -13.59 0.11 -23.44
C ILE A 388 -14.71 0.79 -22.66
N GLN A 389 -14.95 2.06 -22.95
CA GLN A 389 -16.15 2.76 -22.49
C GLN A 389 -17.26 2.60 -23.51
N HIS A 390 -18.39 2.04 -23.09
CA HIS A 390 -19.52 1.84 -23.95
C HIS A 390 -20.46 3.05 -23.90
N LYS A 391 -21.08 3.38 -25.02
CA LYS A 391 -22.04 4.48 -25.12
C LYS A 391 -23.42 4.18 -24.50
N TYR A 392 -23.59 2.99 -23.91
CA TYR A 392 -24.84 2.58 -23.26
C TYR A 392 -24.88 3.08 -21.84
N TYR A 393 -25.99 3.69 -21.47
CA TYR A 393 -26.24 4.26 -20.14
C TYR A 393 -27.35 3.46 -19.45
N LEU A 394 -27.14 3.18 -18.17
CA LEU A 394 -28.27 2.80 -17.34
C LEU A 394 -29.13 4.05 -17.11
N PRO A 395 -30.48 3.95 -17.20
CA PRO A 395 -31.34 5.07 -16.85
C PRO A 395 -31.01 5.52 -15.42
N THR A 396 -30.56 6.76 -15.29
CA THR A 396 -30.46 7.39 -13.97
C THR A 396 -31.87 7.68 -13.48
N TYR A 397 -32.21 7.19 -12.31
CA TYR A 397 -33.40 7.68 -11.60
C TYR A 397 -33.13 9.16 -11.30
N GLU A 398 -33.75 10.06 -12.09
CA GLU A 398 -33.76 11.48 -11.75
C GLU A 398 -34.40 11.61 -10.37
N LYS A 399 -33.58 11.85 -9.34
CA LYS A 399 -34.09 12.42 -8.10
C LYS A 399 -34.68 13.78 -8.50
N LYS A 400 -36.00 13.88 -8.68
CA LYS A 400 -36.71 15.15 -8.73
C LYS A 400 -36.15 15.99 -7.59
N HIS A 401 -35.42 17.05 -7.91
CA HIS A 401 -34.97 18.02 -6.94
C HIS A 401 -36.22 18.49 -6.18
N ARG A 402 -36.36 18.02 -4.93
CA ARG A 402 -37.25 18.70 -3.99
C ARG A 402 -36.68 20.11 -3.88
N ARG A 403 -37.40 21.07 -4.47
CA ARG A 403 -37.16 22.50 -4.27
C ARG A 403 -37.08 22.70 -2.76
N ASN A 404 -35.89 23.11 -2.29
CA ASN A 404 -35.76 23.57 -0.91
C ASN A 404 -36.81 24.62 -0.67
N PRO A 405 -37.62 24.54 0.40
CA PRO A 405 -38.50 25.63 0.74
C PRO A 405 -37.62 26.86 1.01
N VAL A 406 -37.90 27.91 0.26
CA VAL A 406 -37.34 29.23 0.51
C VAL A 406 -37.91 29.66 1.85
N PHE A 407 -37.12 29.71 2.90
CA PHE A 407 -37.47 30.35 4.14
C PHE A 407 -37.49 31.85 3.88
N PRO A 408 -38.61 32.57 4.16
CA PRO A 408 -38.63 34.02 4.11
C PRO A 408 -37.71 34.57 5.20
N ARG A 409 -37.15 35.76 4.92
CA ARG A 409 -36.19 36.50 5.74
C ARG A 409 -36.69 36.80 7.14
#